data_350815262475626955049b827de70a96
#
_entry.id   350815262475626955049b827de70a96
#
_cell.length_a   1.000
_cell.length_b   1.000
_cell.length_c   1.000
_cell.angle_alpha   90.00
_cell.angle_beta   90.00
_cell.angle_gamma   90.00
#
_symmetry.space_group_name_H-M   'P 1'
#
loop_
_entity.id
_entity.type
_entity.pdbx_description
1 polymer ?
#
loop_
_entity_poly.entity_id
_entity_poly.type
_entity_poly.pdbx_seq_one_letter_code
_entity_poly.pdbx_strand_id
1 'polypeptide(L)'
;MAITAEVEKAAVKHALKRADICVFRQDVLDFYYDILACYQLLSAVNDNAHKREIKTHINKAISLAHNTESENILKARNALSKMFDGKYKQDFTVYAVGHGHLDLAWLWPVRETKREAIRTFSKCNL
;
A
#
# COMPACT_ATOMS: atom_id res chain seq x y z
N MET A 1 25.58 3.06 30.81
CA MET A 1 25.29 1.91 29.91
C MET A 1 24.12 1.02 30.35
N ALA A 2 23.83 0.84 31.64
CA ALA A 2 22.70 0.02 32.11
C ALA A 2 21.31 0.65 31.88
N ILE A 3 21.19 1.98 31.97
CA ILE A 3 19.91 2.71 31.85
C ILE A 3 19.34 2.66 30.44
N THR A 4 20.17 2.70 29.40
CA THR A 4 19.75 2.59 28.00
C THR A 4 19.12 1.24 27.68
N ALA A 5 19.69 0.15 28.17
CA ALA A 5 19.18 -1.21 27.94
C ALA A 5 17.84 -1.48 28.65
N GLU A 6 17.60 -0.85 29.81
CA GLU A 6 16.29 -0.95 30.49
C GLU A 6 15.22 -0.10 29.84
N VAL A 7 15.56 1.08 29.35
CA VAL A 7 14.62 1.96 28.61
C VAL A 7 14.25 1.32 27.27
N GLU A 8 15.20 0.73 26.57
CA GLU A 8 14.93 -0.02 25.33
C GLU A 8 14.04 -1.26 25.58
N LYS A 9 14.30 -2.03 26.64
CA LYS A 9 13.44 -3.16 27.05
C LYS A 9 12.04 -2.72 27.44
N ALA A 10 11.89 -1.60 28.13
CA ALA A 10 10.59 -1.05 28.52
C ALA A 10 9.82 -0.54 27.28
N ALA A 11 10.49 0.18 26.37
CA ALA A 11 9.89 0.67 25.13
C ALA A 11 9.43 -0.48 24.23
N VAL A 12 10.25 -1.53 24.06
CA VAL A 12 9.88 -2.73 23.31
C VAL A 12 8.70 -3.46 23.96
N LYS A 13 8.68 -3.59 25.28
CA LYS A 13 7.59 -4.28 26.00
C LYS A 13 6.24 -3.56 25.85
N HIS A 14 6.24 -2.25 25.69
CA HIS A 14 5.00 -1.46 25.55
C HIS A 14 4.62 -1.20 24.09
N ALA A 15 5.58 -1.17 23.16
CA ALA A 15 5.34 -0.85 21.74
C ALA A 15 5.03 -2.08 20.90
N LEU A 16 5.62 -3.24 21.19
CA LEU A 16 5.45 -4.47 20.42
C LEU A 16 4.66 -5.50 21.21
N LYS A 17 3.39 -5.64 20.91
CA LYS A 17 2.56 -6.71 21.47
C LYS A 17 2.96 -8.09 20.92
N ARG A 18 3.55 -8.13 19.73
CA ARG A 18 3.96 -9.35 19.04
C ARG A 18 5.08 -9.01 18.03
N ALA A 19 6.11 -9.83 17.98
CA ALA A 19 7.14 -9.79 16.95
C ALA A 19 7.23 -11.19 16.31
N ASP A 20 6.96 -11.25 15.00
CA ASP A 20 6.99 -12.51 14.24
C ASP A 20 8.03 -12.40 13.13
N ILE A 21 8.73 -13.51 12.86
CA ILE A 21 9.52 -13.68 11.65
C ILE A 21 8.63 -14.42 10.65
N CYS A 22 8.32 -13.78 9.53
CA CYS A 22 7.46 -14.36 8.50
C CYS A 22 8.07 -14.23 7.10
N VAL A 23 7.70 -15.14 6.23
CA VAL A 23 7.98 -15.01 4.81
C VAL A 23 6.91 -14.13 4.18
N PHE A 24 7.36 -13.05 3.56
CA PHE A 24 6.46 -12.10 2.94
C PHE A 24 6.03 -12.59 1.55
N ARG A 25 4.73 -12.69 1.31
CA ARG A 25 4.17 -13.06 0.01
C ARG A 25 3.57 -11.83 -0.66
N GLN A 26 4.26 -11.33 -1.68
CA GLN A 26 3.85 -10.12 -2.40
C GLN A 26 2.48 -10.27 -3.08
N ASP A 27 2.19 -11.42 -3.69
CA ASP A 27 0.91 -11.70 -4.34
C ASP A 27 -0.29 -11.59 -3.38
N VAL A 28 -0.14 -12.08 -2.15
CA VAL A 28 -1.17 -11.98 -1.10
C VAL A 28 -1.32 -10.54 -0.61
N LEU A 29 -0.22 -9.81 -0.45
CA LEU A 29 -0.25 -8.40 -0.07
C LEU A 29 -0.95 -7.55 -1.13
N ASP A 30 -0.61 -7.75 -2.39
CA ASP A 30 -1.25 -7.05 -3.50
C ASP A 30 -2.77 -7.31 -3.51
N PHE A 31 -3.18 -8.57 -3.31
CA PHE A 31 -4.59 -8.92 -3.21
C PHE A 31 -5.28 -8.24 -2.02
N TYR A 32 -4.60 -8.16 -0.88
CA TYR A 32 -5.11 -7.43 0.29
C TYR A 32 -5.39 -5.95 -0.04
N TYR A 33 -4.45 -5.28 -0.73
CA TYR A 33 -4.65 -3.90 -1.14
C TYR A 33 -5.73 -3.73 -2.21
N ASP A 34 -5.87 -4.68 -3.13
CA ASP A 34 -6.97 -4.68 -4.11
C ASP A 34 -8.33 -4.74 -3.39
N ILE A 35 -8.49 -5.62 -2.40
CA ILE A 35 -9.70 -5.72 -1.57
C ILE A 35 -9.93 -4.45 -0.75
N LEU A 36 -8.88 -3.91 -0.13
CA LEU A 36 -8.96 -2.68 0.66
C LEU A 36 -9.44 -1.50 -0.21
N ALA A 37 -8.90 -1.34 -1.41
CA ALA A 37 -9.33 -0.32 -2.37
C ALA A 37 -10.81 -0.48 -2.74
N CYS A 38 -11.27 -1.72 -2.98
CA CYS A 38 -12.68 -1.99 -3.24
C CYS A 38 -13.59 -1.64 -2.06
N TYR A 39 -13.16 -1.87 -0.81
CA TYR A 39 -13.91 -1.45 0.37
C TYR A 39 -13.97 0.07 0.53
N GLN A 40 -12.87 0.76 0.24
CA GLN A 40 -12.85 2.23 0.24
C GLN A 40 -13.80 2.79 -0.84
N LEU A 41 -13.83 2.16 -2.02
CA LEU A 41 -14.77 2.52 -3.08
C LEU A 41 -16.22 2.35 -2.64
N LEU A 42 -16.57 1.30 -1.88
CA LEU A 42 -17.91 1.11 -1.33
C LEU A 42 -18.39 2.28 -0.47
N SER A 43 -17.49 2.91 0.27
CA SER A 43 -17.83 4.07 1.11
C SER A 43 -17.99 5.35 0.30
N ALA A 44 -17.30 5.47 -0.84
CA ALA A 44 -17.33 6.63 -1.71
C ALA A 44 -18.54 6.63 -2.69
N VAL A 45 -19.00 5.45 -3.09
CA VAL A 45 -20.15 5.31 -4.01
C VAL A 45 -21.47 5.56 -3.27
N ASN A 46 -22.36 6.37 -3.83
CA ASN A 46 -23.67 6.65 -3.25
C ASN A 46 -24.77 5.71 -3.77
N ASP A 47 -24.66 5.24 -5.02
CA ASP A 47 -25.67 4.40 -5.65
C ASP A 47 -25.70 2.97 -5.10
N ASN A 48 -26.88 2.52 -4.69
CA ASN A 48 -27.08 1.20 -4.08
C ASN A 48 -26.90 0.02 -5.08
N ALA A 49 -27.16 0.24 -6.36
CA ALA A 49 -26.95 -0.79 -7.38
C ALA A 49 -25.45 -1.05 -7.57
N HIS A 50 -24.66 0.00 -7.70
CA HIS A 50 -23.21 -0.09 -7.77
C HIS A 50 -22.59 -0.68 -6.49
N LYS A 51 -23.08 -0.31 -5.31
CA LYS A 51 -22.63 -0.94 -4.04
C LYS A 51 -22.86 -2.45 -4.03
N ARG A 52 -24.00 -2.94 -4.52
CA ARG A 52 -24.28 -4.38 -4.60
C ARG A 52 -23.34 -5.07 -5.58
N GLU A 53 -23.07 -4.46 -6.72
CA GLU A 53 -22.15 -4.99 -7.72
C GLU A 53 -20.74 -5.13 -7.14
N ILE A 54 -20.20 -4.08 -6.51
CA ILE A 54 -18.88 -4.10 -5.85
C ILE A 54 -18.82 -5.21 -4.79
N LYS A 55 -19.82 -5.32 -3.91
CA LYS A 55 -19.88 -6.38 -2.90
C LYS A 55 -19.87 -7.78 -3.51
N THR A 56 -20.58 -7.97 -4.63
CA THR A 56 -20.61 -9.25 -5.33
C THR A 56 -19.22 -9.62 -5.86
N HIS A 57 -18.50 -8.69 -6.45
CA HIS A 57 -17.14 -8.90 -6.92
C HIS A 57 -16.16 -9.18 -5.77
N ILE A 58 -16.24 -8.43 -4.66
CA ILE A 58 -15.43 -8.67 -3.47
C ILE A 58 -15.67 -10.09 -2.92
N ASN A 59 -16.92 -10.49 -2.73
CA ASN A 59 -17.27 -11.80 -2.20
C ASN A 59 -16.78 -12.93 -3.10
N LYS A 60 -16.92 -12.76 -4.42
CA LYS A 60 -16.41 -13.73 -5.42
C LYS A 60 -14.88 -13.85 -5.32
N ALA A 61 -14.17 -12.73 -5.23
CA ALA A 61 -12.72 -12.74 -5.13
C ALA A 61 -12.24 -13.41 -3.84
N ILE A 62 -12.87 -13.10 -2.70
CA ILE A 62 -12.54 -13.74 -1.41
C ILE A 62 -12.78 -15.25 -1.48
N SER A 63 -13.89 -15.70 -2.09
CA SER A 63 -14.19 -17.12 -2.26
C SER A 63 -13.15 -17.85 -3.12
N LEU A 64 -12.59 -17.19 -4.14
CA LEU A 64 -11.53 -17.75 -4.99
C LEU A 64 -10.19 -17.83 -4.26
N ALA A 65 -9.91 -16.91 -3.34
CA ALA A 65 -8.64 -16.84 -2.58
C ALA A 65 -8.62 -17.73 -1.32
N HIS A 66 -9.54 -18.67 -1.17
CA HIS A 66 -9.83 -19.41 0.07
C HIS A 66 -8.64 -20.14 0.72
N ASN A 67 -7.64 -20.57 -0.07
CA ASN A 67 -6.46 -21.29 0.43
C ASN A 67 -5.14 -20.52 0.24
N THR A 68 -5.20 -19.27 -0.20
CA THR A 68 -4.06 -18.39 -0.47
C THR A 68 -2.98 -18.94 -1.43
N GLU A 69 -3.26 -19.98 -2.20
CA GLU A 69 -2.36 -20.43 -3.27
C GLU A 69 -2.21 -19.37 -4.35
N SER A 70 -1.00 -19.20 -4.90
CA SER A 70 -0.72 -18.13 -5.88
C SER A 70 -1.65 -18.15 -7.08
N GLU A 71 -2.01 -19.34 -7.58
CA GLU A 71 -2.96 -19.49 -8.69
C GLU A 71 -4.35 -18.96 -8.31
N ASN A 72 -4.83 -19.24 -7.10
CA ASN A 72 -6.12 -18.79 -6.62
C ASN A 72 -6.12 -17.29 -6.31
N ILE A 73 -5.03 -16.76 -5.79
CA ILE A 73 -4.83 -15.31 -5.62
C ILE A 73 -4.88 -14.61 -6.99
N LEU A 74 -4.21 -15.14 -8.00
CA LEU A 74 -4.26 -14.58 -9.35
C LEU A 74 -5.68 -14.60 -9.95
N LYS A 75 -6.40 -15.72 -9.80
CA LYS A 75 -7.81 -15.82 -10.22
C LYS A 75 -8.70 -14.80 -9.48
N ALA A 76 -8.48 -14.61 -8.19
CA ALA A 76 -9.22 -13.65 -7.37
C ALA A 76 -8.96 -12.20 -7.83
N ARG A 77 -7.72 -11.83 -8.08
CA ARG A 77 -7.33 -10.51 -8.59
C ARG A 77 -7.93 -10.25 -9.99
N ASN A 78 -7.87 -11.23 -10.88
CA ASN A 78 -8.50 -11.16 -12.19
C ASN A 78 -10.03 -11.03 -12.12
N ALA A 79 -10.67 -11.60 -11.11
CA ALA A 79 -12.10 -11.43 -10.89
C ALA A 79 -12.47 -10.02 -10.40
N LEU A 80 -11.60 -9.37 -9.61
CA LEU A 80 -11.75 -7.98 -9.20
C LEU A 80 -11.51 -7.01 -10.36
N SER A 81 -10.47 -7.23 -11.17
CA SER A 81 -10.12 -6.32 -12.27
C SER A 81 -11.27 -6.19 -13.28
N LYS A 82 -12.03 -7.26 -13.51
CA LYS A 82 -13.20 -7.24 -14.39
C LYS A 82 -14.29 -6.25 -13.97
N MET A 83 -14.32 -5.86 -12.70
CA MET A 83 -15.24 -4.82 -12.24
C MET A 83 -14.94 -3.46 -12.89
N PHE A 84 -13.68 -3.22 -13.26
CA PHE A 84 -13.24 -1.95 -13.86
C PHE A 84 -13.19 -1.98 -15.39
N ASP A 85 -13.45 -3.14 -16.02
CA ASP A 85 -13.37 -3.31 -17.47
C ASP A 85 -14.46 -2.50 -18.19
N GLY A 86 -14.08 -1.29 -18.62
CA GLY A 86 -14.83 -0.48 -19.59
C GLY A 86 -16.11 0.22 -19.10
N LYS A 87 -16.61 -0.07 -17.89
CA LYS A 87 -17.85 0.52 -17.36
C LYS A 87 -17.68 1.94 -16.81
N TYR A 88 -16.49 2.27 -16.34
CA TYR A 88 -16.22 3.52 -15.62
C TYR A 88 -15.15 4.34 -16.34
N LYS A 89 -15.45 4.73 -17.60
CA LYS A 89 -14.64 5.73 -18.27
C LYS A 89 -14.88 7.06 -17.57
N GLN A 90 -13.85 7.56 -16.92
CA GLN A 90 -13.88 8.89 -16.32
C GLN A 90 -13.13 9.86 -17.26
N ASP A 91 -13.72 11.02 -17.50
CA ASP A 91 -13.15 12.08 -18.35
C ASP A 91 -12.14 12.95 -17.58
N PHE A 92 -11.35 12.34 -16.67
CA PHE A 92 -10.29 13.07 -15.99
C PHE A 92 -8.92 12.48 -16.30
N THR A 93 -7.93 13.36 -16.37
CA THR A 93 -6.53 13.00 -16.57
C THR A 93 -5.78 13.16 -15.26
N VAL A 94 -5.07 12.10 -14.85
CA VAL A 94 -4.17 12.14 -13.70
C VAL A 94 -2.74 12.35 -14.19
N TYR A 95 -2.12 13.45 -13.75
CA TYR A 95 -0.71 13.70 -13.98
C TYR A 95 0.08 13.20 -12.77
N ALA A 96 0.90 12.16 -12.95
CA ALA A 96 1.82 11.69 -11.93
C ALA A 96 3.18 12.35 -12.11
N VAL A 97 3.60 13.13 -11.12
CA VAL A 97 4.91 13.81 -11.13
C VAL A 97 5.75 13.23 -10.02
N GLY A 98 6.94 12.74 -10.35
CA GLY A 98 7.91 12.27 -9.36
C GLY A 98 8.32 13.43 -8.45
N HIS A 99 8.34 13.18 -7.14
CA HIS A 99 8.75 14.14 -6.13
C HIS A 99 9.82 13.52 -5.22
N GLY A 100 10.93 14.23 -5.06
CA GLY A 100 11.94 13.93 -4.04
C GLY A 100 11.89 14.98 -2.94
N HIS A 101 11.54 14.58 -1.70
CA HIS A 101 11.61 15.49 -0.56
C HIS A 101 13.06 15.79 -0.20
N LEU A 102 13.41 17.05 -0.09
CA LEU A 102 14.74 17.50 0.26
C LEU A 102 14.67 18.70 1.23
N ASP A 103 15.08 18.48 2.47
CA ASP A 103 15.14 19.55 3.47
C ASP A 103 16.32 20.48 3.21
N LEU A 104 16.06 21.78 3.22
CA LEU A 104 17.08 22.80 3.16
C LEU A 104 17.57 23.13 4.59
N ALA A 105 18.77 22.64 4.95
CA ALA A 105 19.41 22.95 6.23
C ALA A 105 18.56 22.63 7.48
N TRP A 106 18.01 21.44 7.59
CA TRP A 106 17.25 21.01 8.76
C TRP A 106 18.15 20.76 9.97
N LEU A 107 18.50 19.50 10.31
CA LEU A 107 19.47 19.15 11.36
C LEU A 107 20.93 19.14 10.86
N TRP A 108 21.17 19.61 9.67
CA TRP A 108 22.45 19.67 8.98
C TRP A 108 22.67 21.01 8.27
N PRO A 109 23.94 21.40 8.01
CA PRO A 109 24.24 22.62 7.28
C PRO A 109 23.89 22.52 5.79
N VAL A 110 23.69 23.68 5.14
CA VAL A 110 23.36 23.79 3.70
C VAL A 110 24.31 23.00 2.78
N ARG A 111 25.60 22.88 3.17
CA ARG A 111 26.57 22.07 2.40
C ARG A 111 26.15 20.60 2.30
N GLU A 112 25.49 20.03 3.32
CA GLU A 112 25.00 18.67 3.30
C GLU A 112 23.76 18.54 2.42
N THR A 113 22.87 19.53 2.43
CA THR A 113 21.74 19.60 1.50
C THR A 113 22.19 19.50 0.03
N LYS A 114 23.32 20.15 -0.32
CA LYS A 114 23.88 20.04 -1.68
C LYS A 114 24.28 18.60 -2.05
N ARG A 115 24.82 17.83 -1.09
CA ARG A 115 25.19 16.42 -1.29
C ARG A 115 23.94 15.54 -1.43
N GLU A 116 22.95 15.77 -0.61
CA GLU A 116 21.68 15.06 -0.69
C GLU A 116 20.93 15.37 -1.99
N ALA A 117 20.98 16.62 -2.46
CA ALA A 117 20.41 17.00 -3.74
C ALA A 117 21.04 16.20 -4.91
N ILE A 118 22.37 16.08 -4.94
CA ILE A 118 23.07 15.31 -5.97
C ILE A 118 22.60 13.84 -5.94
N ARG A 119 22.51 13.21 -4.77
CA ARG A 119 22.04 11.82 -4.63
C ARG A 119 20.60 11.66 -5.08
N THR A 120 19.72 12.58 -4.67
CA THR A 120 18.29 12.55 -5.00
C THR A 120 18.08 12.68 -6.51
N PHE A 121 18.69 13.69 -7.12
CA PHE A 121 18.53 13.92 -8.56
C PHE A 121 19.19 12.83 -9.42
N SER A 122 20.31 12.25 -8.98
CA SER A 122 20.92 11.11 -9.69
C SER A 122 20.03 9.88 -9.71
N LYS A 123 19.24 9.66 -8.64
CA LYS A 123 18.31 8.52 -8.57
C LYS A 123 17.00 8.75 -9.33
N CYS A 124 16.58 9.99 -9.49
CA CYS A 124 15.37 10.33 -10.24
C CYS A 124 15.56 10.26 -11.76
N ASN A 125 16.79 10.21 -12.25
CA ASN A 125 17.13 10.11 -13.68
C ASN A 125 17.37 8.67 -14.17
N LEU A 126 17.01 7.68 -13.38
CA LEU A 126 17.00 6.26 -13.76
C LEU A 126 15.57 5.80 -14.03
#